data_e175425d08b3230578bfa353a09ae399
#
_entry.id   e175425d08b3230578bfa353a09ae399
#
_cell.length_a   1.000
_cell.length_b   1.000
_cell.length_c   1.000
_cell.angle_alpha   90.00
_cell.angle_beta   90.00
_cell.angle_gamma   90.00
#
_symmetry.space_group_name_H-M   'P 1'
#
loop_
_entity.id
_entity.type
_entity.pdbx_description
1 polymer ?
#
loop_
_entity_poly.entity_id
_entity_poly.type
_entity_poly.pdbx_seq_one_letter_code
_entity_poly.pdbx_strand_id
1 'polypeptide(L)'
;MPTLDWIGKKAVLNHHRQVPFRLLKADPKLSVGDPDCGNLLVQGDNLVALKALLPYYAGQVKCIYIDPPYNTGNENWVYNDAVNSPEIRNWLGKAVGGEAEDLSRHDKWLCMMYPRVNLLRYFLREDGVLFASIDDTEVDHLRFILDEIFGRGNRIGTIVWKNATDNNPTRIVPEHEYVLCYARSIGKCSPVWKADTSDVKQKLLEIGNELCAKFSDPDQRQAAYSTWLRKNKAFLSPMDRYKFIDENGVYTGSQSVHNPGKEGYRYDVLHPKTGKPCKQPLMGYRFPQETMSRLLEEGRVLFGEDESKIVELKVYAKDYRAKLSSVFELDGRTGTNEIKSLFPEDRRPFDFPKPTGLIEEILSYT
;
A
#
# COMPACT_ATOMS: atom_id res chain seq x y z
N MET A 1 -5.36 17.86 21.66
CA MET A 1 -4.68 16.65 21.17
C MET A 1 -3.51 16.37 22.11
N PRO A 2 -3.27 15.14 22.57
CA PRO A 2 -2.05 14.85 23.31
C PRO A 2 -0.86 15.14 22.39
N THR A 3 0.14 15.84 22.93
CA THR A 3 1.40 16.16 22.24
C THR A 3 2.51 15.39 22.90
N LEU A 4 3.39 14.78 22.10
CA LEU A 4 4.61 14.18 22.60
C LEU A 4 5.58 15.31 22.95
N ASP A 5 6.13 15.30 24.17
CA ASP A 5 7.21 16.18 24.56
C ASP A 5 8.48 15.37 24.77
N TRP A 6 9.63 15.91 24.34
CA TRP A 6 10.94 15.27 24.44
C TRP A 6 12.04 16.32 24.60
N ILE A 7 13.19 15.90 25.11
CA ILE A 7 14.35 16.76 25.23
C ILE A 7 14.82 17.20 23.83
N GLY A 8 14.96 18.52 23.63
CA GLY A 8 15.34 19.09 22.33
C GLY A 8 14.19 19.47 21.41
N LYS A 9 12.93 19.15 21.73
CA LYS A 9 11.77 19.50 20.88
C LYS A 9 11.75 20.99 20.51
N LYS A 10 11.92 21.88 21.48
CA LYS A 10 11.88 23.34 21.27
C LYS A 10 12.90 23.80 20.25
N ALA A 11 14.11 23.21 20.24
CA ALA A 11 15.18 23.56 19.32
C ALA A 11 14.86 23.14 17.87
N VAL A 12 14.13 22.01 17.68
CA VAL A 12 13.88 21.45 16.34
C VAL A 12 12.55 21.89 15.71
N LEU A 13 11.59 22.44 16.47
CA LEU A 13 10.28 22.88 15.99
C LEU A 13 10.34 23.71 14.70
N ASN A 14 11.27 24.64 14.63
CA ASN A 14 11.45 25.56 13.50
C ASN A 14 12.75 25.32 12.71
N HIS A 15 13.50 24.28 13.03
CA HIS A 15 14.82 24.04 12.42
C HIS A 15 14.73 23.90 10.90
N HIS A 16 13.71 23.23 10.38
CA HIS A 16 13.45 23.08 8.93
C HIS A 16 13.37 24.43 8.18
N ARG A 17 13.02 25.53 8.88
CA ARG A 17 13.00 26.89 8.30
C ARG A 17 14.39 27.52 8.25
N GLN A 18 15.27 27.15 9.19
CA GLN A 18 16.60 27.68 9.33
C GLN A 18 17.64 27.00 8.44
N VAL A 19 17.33 25.78 7.94
CA VAL A 19 18.20 25.06 7.00
C VAL A 19 18.41 25.92 5.74
N PRO A 20 19.66 26.21 5.35
CA PRO A 20 19.94 27.05 4.20
C PRO A 20 19.60 26.32 2.89
N PHE A 21 19.16 27.08 1.90
CA PHE A 21 19.04 26.55 0.54
C PHE A 21 20.43 26.28 -0.03
N ARG A 22 20.57 25.11 -0.67
CA ARG A 22 21.77 24.72 -1.40
C ARG A 22 21.41 24.45 -2.85
N LEU A 23 22.35 24.67 -3.74
CA LEU A 23 22.19 24.31 -5.15
C LEU A 23 22.49 22.81 -5.33
N LEU A 24 21.65 22.15 -6.08
CA LEU A 24 21.91 20.81 -6.57
C LEU A 24 22.89 20.91 -7.74
N LYS A 25 23.93 20.08 -7.71
CA LYS A 25 24.92 19.98 -8.78
C LYS A 25 24.78 18.65 -9.46
N ALA A 26 24.48 18.66 -10.77
CA ALA A 26 24.49 17.43 -11.55
C ALA A 26 25.91 16.84 -11.63
N ASP A 27 26.02 15.53 -11.50
CA ASP A 27 27.25 14.78 -11.76
C ASP A 27 27.07 13.93 -13.03
N PRO A 28 27.64 14.40 -14.17
CA PRO A 28 27.49 13.68 -15.44
C PRO A 28 28.09 12.28 -15.42
N LYS A 29 29.04 11.99 -14.53
CA LYS A 29 29.68 10.67 -14.40
C LYS A 29 28.76 9.63 -13.73
N LEU A 30 27.83 10.10 -12.92
CA LEU A 30 26.86 9.30 -12.18
C LEU A 30 25.46 9.34 -12.83
N SER A 31 25.29 10.15 -13.88
CA SER A 31 24.03 10.28 -14.61
C SER A 31 23.95 9.24 -15.74
N VAL A 32 22.83 8.55 -15.88
CA VAL A 32 22.59 7.50 -16.86
C VAL A 32 21.23 7.70 -17.53
N GLY A 33 21.16 7.42 -18.83
CA GLY A 33 19.92 7.51 -19.62
C GLY A 33 19.62 8.92 -20.10
N ASP A 34 18.33 9.15 -20.42
CA ASP A 34 17.86 10.43 -20.91
C ASP A 34 17.80 11.47 -19.77
N PRO A 35 18.50 12.61 -19.88
CA PRO A 35 18.43 13.69 -18.90
C PRO A 35 17.01 14.21 -18.64
N ASP A 36 16.12 14.09 -19.62
CA ASP A 36 14.74 14.59 -19.56
C ASP A 36 13.74 13.53 -19.05
N CYS A 37 14.22 12.35 -18.62
CA CYS A 37 13.36 11.28 -18.09
C CYS A 37 12.62 11.66 -16.79
N GLY A 38 13.03 12.76 -16.14
CA GLY A 38 12.43 13.27 -14.90
C GLY A 38 12.84 12.51 -13.62
N ASN A 39 13.61 11.43 -13.71
CA ASN A 39 14.12 10.72 -12.55
C ASN A 39 15.34 11.43 -11.95
N LEU A 40 15.38 11.52 -10.62
CA LEU A 40 16.43 12.23 -9.91
C LEU A 40 16.88 11.42 -8.68
N LEU A 41 18.20 11.18 -8.59
CA LEU A 41 18.85 10.66 -7.39
C LEU A 41 19.67 11.77 -6.76
N VAL A 42 19.37 12.14 -5.51
CA VAL A 42 20.07 13.21 -4.78
C VAL A 42 20.91 12.59 -3.68
N GLN A 43 22.23 12.80 -3.73
CA GLN A 43 23.18 12.35 -2.73
C GLN A 43 23.54 13.48 -1.78
N GLY A 44 23.44 13.23 -0.47
CA GLY A 44 23.81 14.19 0.60
C GLY A 44 22.96 14.02 1.85
N ASP A 45 23.10 14.94 2.81
CA ASP A 45 22.18 15.01 3.95
C ASP A 45 20.76 15.30 3.46
N ASN A 46 19.83 14.43 3.83
CA ASN A 46 18.46 14.49 3.30
C ASN A 46 17.67 15.71 3.75
N LEU A 47 17.97 16.31 4.93
CA LEU A 47 17.34 17.56 5.36
C LEU A 47 17.76 18.74 4.46
N VAL A 48 19.06 18.80 4.11
CA VAL A 48 19.63 19.79 3.19
C VAL A 48 19.13 19.55 1.76
N ALA A 49 19.09 18.29 1.33
CA ALA A 49 18.56 17.91 0.01
C ALA A 49 17.08 18.27 -0.14
N LEU A 50 16.24 17.96 0.84
CA LEU A 50 14.82 18.36 0.86
C LEU A 50 14.70 19.90 0.76
N LYS A 51 15.51 20.65 1.53
CA LYS A 51 15.48 22.11 1.45
C LYS A 51 15.85 22.62 0.06
N ALA A 52 16.85 22.01 -0.60
CA ALA A 52 17.27 22.36 -1.96
C ALA A 52 16.21 22.05 -3.02
N LEU A 53 15.45 20.95 -2.84
CA LEU A 53 14.38 20.53 -3.76
C LEU A 53 13.08 21.33 -3.56
N LEU A 54 12.86 21.90 -2.39
CA LEU A 54 11.59 22.54 -2.04
C LEU A 54 11.11 23.60 -3.05
N PRO A 55 11.97 24.50 -3.60
CA PRO A 55 11.52 25.49 -4.58
C PRO A 55 10.95 24.89 -5.86
N TYR A 56 11.36 23.68 -6.21
CA TYR A 56 10.96 23.01 -7.46
C TYR A 56 9.74 22.10 -7.28
N TYR A 57 9.58 21.49 -6.11
CA TYR A 57 8.60 20.43 -5.90
C TYR A 57 7.56 20.72 -4.81
N ALA A 58 7.55 21.91 -4.21
CA ALA A 58 6.56 22.25 -3.19
C ALA A 58 5.13 22.09 -3.73
N GLY A 59 4.30 21.31 -3.04
CA GLY A 59 2.91 21.07 -3.40
C GLY A 59 2.70 20.25 -4.69
N GLN A 60 3.73 19.54 -5.19
CA GLN A 60 3.66 18.81 -6.45
C GLN A 60 3.74 17.28 -6.30
N VAL A 61 4.23 16.78 -5.18
CA VAL A 61 4.46 15.35 -4.97
C VAL A 61 3.16 14.66 -4.60
N LYS A 62 2.80 13.63 -5.36
CA LYS A 62 1.58 12.83 -5.13
C LYS A 62 1.77 11.80 -4.03
N CYS A 63 2.89 11.09 -4.02
CA CYS A 63 3.21 10.06 -3.05
C CYS A 63 4.63 10.22 -2.54
N ILE A 64 4.81 10.14 -1.23
CA ILE A 64 6.11 10.07 -0.56
C ILE A 64 6.17 8.75 0.19
N TYR A 65 7.22 7.97 -0.05
CA TYR A 65 7.57 6.83 0.79
C TYR A 65 8.89 7.12 1.50
N ILE A 66 8.92 6.90 2.81
CA ILE A 66 10.16 6.99 3.61
C ILE A 66 10.39 5.70 4.37
N ASP A 67 11.67 5.36 4.48
CA ASP A 67 12.20 4.25 5.27
C ASP A 67 13.27 4.82 6.22
N PRO A 68 12.86 5.42 7.35
CA PRO A 68 13.80 6.04 8.28
C PRO A 68 14.58 4.98 9.05
N PRO A 69 15.71 5.35 9.71
CA PRO A 69 16.38 4.43 10.64
C PRO A 69 15.42 4.02 11.75
N TYR A 70 15.37 2.71 12.04
CA TYR A 70 14.44 2.15 13.04
C TYR A 70 14.90 2.31 14.49
N ASN A 71 16.12 2.80 14.70
CA ASN A 71 16.67 3.10 16.01
C ASN A 71 16.74 1.89 16.95
N THR A 72 17.05 0.70 16.42
CA THR A 72 17.06 -0.58 17.16
C THR A 72 18.20 -0.72 18.17
N GLY A 73 19.16 0.22 18.18
CA GLY A 73 20.30 0.20 19.11
C GLY A 73 21.51 -0.60 18.63
N ASN A 74 21.48 -1.21 17.46
CA ASN A 74 22.64 -1.83 16.84
C ASN A 74 23.56 -0.74 16.31
N GLU A 75 24.55 -0.34 17.12
CA GLU A 75 25.51 0.73 16.81
C GLU A 75 26.42 0.43 15.61
N ASN A 76 26.47 -0.81 15.13
CA ASN A 76 27.19 -1.23 13.93
C ASN A 76 26.45 -0.92 12.62
N TRP A 77 25.31 -0.28 12.68
CA TRP A 77 24.62 0.17 11.50
C TRP A 77 25.36 1.33 10.86
N VAL A 78 25.97 1.03 9.72
CA VAL A 78 26.52 2.02 8.78
C VAL A 78 25.37 2.66 7.97
N TYR A 79 24.26 2.96 8.59
CA TYR A 79 23.40 3.99 8.08
C TYR A 79 24.10 5.32 8.42
N ASN A 80 24.52 6.06 7.41
CA ASN A 80 25.07 7.41 7.57
C ASN A 80 24.09 8.39 8.23
N ASP A 81 22.86 7.98 8.42
CA ASP A 81 21.83 8.56 9.26
C ASP A 81 21.89 8.07 10.71
N ALA A 82 23.01 7.47 11.12
CA ALA A 82 23.19 7.21 12.53
C ALA A 82 22.95 8.51 13.26
N VAL A 83 21.96 8.52 14.12
CA VAL A 83 21.64 9.60 15.06
C VAL A 83 22.89 10.02 15.86
N ASN A 84 23.96 9.29 15.74
CA ASN A 84 25.30 9.47 16.28
C ASN A 84 26.34 9.97 15.27
N SER A 85 25.97 10.37 14.03
CA SER A 85 26.96 10.93 13.11
C SER A 85 27.62 12.20 13.71
N PRO A 86 28.90 12.48 13.41
CA PRO A 86 29.54 13.68 13.88
C PRO A 86 28.79 14.97 13.52
N GLU A 87 28.15 15.00 12.35
CA GLU A 87 27.33 16.13 11.89
C GLU A 87 26.10 16.31 12.75
N ILE A 88 25.38 15.24 13.04
CA ILE A 88 24.18 15.26 13.90
C ILE A 88 24.57 15.62 15.34
N ARG A 89 25.65 15.06 15.88
CA ARG A 89 26.15 15.43 17.20
C ARG A 89 26.54 16.93 17.27
N ASN A 90 27.26 17.43 16.29
CA ASN A 90 27.60 18.84 16.19
C ASN A 90 26.36 19.73 16.07
N TRP A 91 25.36 19.29 15.31
CA TRP A 91 24.12 20.01 15.18
C TRP A 91 23.29 19.97 16.46
N LEU A 92 23.14 18.81 17.11
CA LEU A 92 22.47 18.66 18.39
C LEU A 92 23.15 19.49 19.47
N GLY A 93 24.47 19.45 19.56
CA GLY A 93 25.24 20.28 20.50
C GLY A 93 25.04 21.78 20.29
N LYS A 94 24.85 22.23 19.05
CA LYS A 94 24.56 23.65 18.74
C LYS A 94 23.07 24.00 18.96
N ALA A 95 22.16 23.10 18.61
CA ALA A 95 20.72 23.35 18.65
C ALA A 95 20.11 23.12 20.03
N VAL A 96 20.62 22.15 20.78
CA VAL A 96 20.08 21.69 22.07
C VAL A 96 20.98 22.13 23.25
N GLY A 97 22.20 22.54 22.96
CA GLY A 97 23.12 23.06 23.99
C GLY A 97 23.52 22.01 25.03
N GLY A 98 23.54 22.36 26.31
CA GLY A 98 23.91 21.49 27.41
C GLY A 98 22.95 20.31 27.66
N GLU A 99 21.72 20.41 27.17
CA GLU A 99 20.75 19.30 27.24
C GLU A 99 21.14 18.12 26.32
N ALA A 100 22.06 18.33 25.37
CA ALA A 100 22.49 17.28 24.44
C ALA A 100 23.14 16.06 25.10
N GLU A 101 23.71 16.23 26.29
CA GLU A 101 24.35 15.16 27.05
C GLU A 101 23.30 14.22 27.69
N ASP A 102 22.14 14.75 28.04
CA ASP A 102 21.03 13.99 28.65
C ASP A 102 20.04 13.38 27.66
N LEU A 103 20.23 13.62 26.35
CA LEU A 103 19.34 13.10 25.31
C LEU A 103 19.35 11.57 25.26
N SER A 104 18.17 10.98 25.45
CA SER A 104 17.97 9.56 25.19
C SER A 104 18.10 9.24 23.69
N ARG A 105 18.23 7.96 23.35
CA ARG A 105 18.27 7.51 21.97
C ARG A 105 17.01 7.94 21.19
N HIS A 106 15.84 7.85 21.82
CA HIS A 106 14.56 8.25 21.25
C HIS A 106 14.46 9.77 21.04
N ASP A 107 14.93 10.58 21.99
CA ASP A 107 14.95 12.04 21.85
C ASP A 107 15.79 12.48 20.64
N LYS A 108 16.97 11.86 20.46
CA LYS A 108 17.85 12.12 19.31
C LYS A 108 17.18 11.77 18.00
N TRP A 109 16.50 10.62 17.95
CA TRP A 109 15.75 10.17 16.79
C TRP A 109 14.61 11.14 16.46
N LEU A 110 13.85 11.57 17.44
CA LEU A 110 12.77 12.55 17.28
C LEU A 110 13.30 13.92 16.80
N CYS A 111 14.42 14.38 17.34
CA CYS A 111 15.09 15.61 16.88
C CYS A 111 15.53 15.51 15.43
N MET A 112 15.97 14.35 14.96
CA MET A 112 16.36 14.10 13.58
C MET A 112 15.14 14.05 12.66
N MET A 113 14.08 13.34 13.04
CA MET A 113 12.91 13.09 12.21
C MET A 113 11.99 14.31 12.07
N TYR A 114 11.75 15.03 13.14
CA TYR A 114 10.75 16.11 13.19
C TYR A 114 10.92 17.18 12.08
N PRO A 115 12.11 17.80 11.87
CA PRO A 115 12.29 18.79 10.81
C PRO A 115 12.16 18.20 9.39
N ARG A 116 12.52 16.92 9.20
CA ARG A 116 12.40 16.21 7.93
C ARG A 116 10.93 15.97 7.57
N VAL A 117 10.16 15.45 8.50
CA VAL A 117 8.72 15.22 8.34
C VAL A 117 7.97 16.52 8.07
N ASN A 118 8.37 17.63 8.72
CA ASN A 118 7.83 18.95 8.42
C ASN A 118 8.08 19.37 6.96
N LEU A 119 9.30 19.20 6.45
CA LEU A 119 9.59 19.52 5.04
C LEU A 119 8.81 18.62 4.10
N LEU A 120 8.76 17.31 4.34
CA LEU A 120 8.03 16.37 3.49
C LEU A 120 6.56 16.77 3.32
N ARG A 121 5.92 17.28 4.36
CA ARG A 121 4.55 17.78 4.26
C ARG A 121 4.39 18.92 3.24
N TYR A 122 5.38 19.81 3.10
CA TYR A 122 5.32 20.88 2.11
C TYR A 122 5.45 20.41 0.67
N PHE A 123 6.10 19.26 0.42
CA PHE A 123 6.20 18.68 -0.91
C PHE A 123 4.87 18.12 -1.43
N LEU A 124 4.04 17.59 -0.54
CA LEU A 124 2.82 16.91 -0.94
C LEU A 124 1.80 17.86 -1.59
N ARG A 125 1.16 17.38 -2.64
CA ARG A 125 -0.07 17.97 -3.18
C ARG A 125 -1.18 17.90 -2.13
N GLU A 126 -2.26 18.67 -2.32
CA GLU A 126 -3.43 18.62 -1.42
C GLU A 126 -4.03 17.21 -1.28
N ASP A 127 -4.03 16.43 -2.38
CA ASP A 127 -4.45 15.03 -2.44
C ASP A 127 -3.29 14.04 -2.31
N GLY A 128 -2.13 14.52 -1.88
CA GLY A 128 -0.91 13.74 -1.72
C GLY A 128 -0.86 12.98 -0.40
N VAL A 129 -0.09 11.89 -0.37
CA VAL A 129 0.01 10.97 0.76
C VAL A 129 1.45 10.64 1.10
N LEU A 130 1.69 10.41 2.39
CA LEU A 130 2.96 9.94 2.94
C LEU A 130 2.78 8.51 3.46
N PHE A 131 3.69 7.64 3.10
CA PHE A 131 3.90 6.33 3.71
C PHE A 131 5.25 6.32 4.43
N ALA A 132 5.26 5.77 5.63
CA ALA A 132 6.48 5.70 6.45
C ALA A 132 6.61 4.31 7.08
N SER A 133 7.65 3.58 6.70
CA SER A 133 7.99 2.28 7.30
C SER A 133 8.64 2.48 8.66
N ILE A 134 8.35 1.57 9.59
CA ILE A 134 8.92 1.55 10.94
C ILE A 134 8.64 0.21 11.62
N ASP A 135 9.43 -0.15 12.63
CA ASP A 135 9.18 -1.29 13.51
C ASP A 135 8.59 -0.88 14.88
N ASP A 136 8.45 -1.85 15.78
CA ASP A 136 7.93 -1.65 17.15
C ASP A 136 8.77 -0.66 17.98
N THR A 137 10.05 -0.43 17.63
CA THR A 137 10.97 0.43 18.39
C THR A 137 10.51 1.88 18.42
N GLU A 138 10.05 2.40 17.27
CA GLU A 138 9.74 3.84 17.13
C GLU A 138 8.34 4.10 16.56
N VAL A 139 7.51 3.09 16.37
CA VAL A 139 6.17 3.26 15.74
C VAL A 139 5.29 4.26 16.47
N ASP A 140 5.30 4.25 17.80
CA ASP A 140 4.48 5.18 18.58
C ASP A 140 5.01 6.60 18.51
N HIS A 141 6.32 6.79 18.61
CA HIS A 141 6.96 8.10 18.47
C HIS A 141 6.73 8.70 17.08
N LEU A 142 6.91 7.90 16.01
CA LEU A 142 6.63 8.34 14.64
C LEU A 142 5.16 8.71 14.46
N ARG A 143 4.25 7.94 15.01
CA ARG A 143 2.82 8.21 14.95
C ARG A 143 2.45 9.53 15.62
N PHE A 144 3.05 9.82 16.78
CA PHE A 144 2.80 11.10 17.47
C PHE A 144 3.31 12.31 16.69
N ILE A 145 4.51 12.26 16.12
CA ILE A 145 5.01 13.40 15.32
C ILE A 145 4.24 13.54 14.00
N LEU A 146 3.81 12.46 13.38
CA LEU A 146 2.93 12.50 12.20
C LEU A 146 1.55 13.08 12.55
N ASP A 147 0.96 12.69 13.67
CA ASP A 147 -0.30 13.27 14.16
C ASP A 147 -0.18 14.78 14.44
N GLU A 148 0.95 15.22 14.99
CA GLU A 148 1.22 16.64 15.28
C GLU A 148 1.39 17.45 13.98
N ILE A 149 2.17 16.94 13.03
CA ILE A 149 2.54 17.67 11.79
C ILE A 149 1.43 17.62 10.76
N PHE A 150 0.84 16.46 10.51
CA PHE A 150 -0.21 16.28 9.50
C PHE A 150 -1.62 16.53 10.06
N GLY A 151 -1.81 16.37 11.36
CA GLY A 151 -3.10 16.32 12.02
C GLY A 151 -3.67 14.90 12.04
N ARG A 152 -4.15 14.46 13.22
CA ARG A 152 -4.72 13.11 13.41
C ARG A 152 -5.88 12.80 12.46
N GLY A 153 -6.66 13.83 12.08
CA GLY A 153 -7.77 13.67 11.12
C GLY A 153 -7.33 13.31 9.70
N ASN A 154 -6.04 13.45 9.39
CA ASN A 154 -5.44 13.11 8.10
C ASN A 154 -4.74 11.75 8.11
N ARG A 155 -4.81 10.99 9.21
CA ARG A 155 -4.34 9.60 9.26
C ARG A 155 -5.27 8.73 8.41
N ILE A 156 -4.72 8.07 7.38
CA ILE A 156 -5.48 7.14 6.52
C ILE A 156 -5.52 5.77 7.16
N GLY A 157 -4.36 5.24 7.62
CA GLY A 157 -4.30 3.93 8.22
C GLY A 157 -2.88 3.47 8.55
N THR A 158 -2.79 2.20 8.92
CA THR A 158 -1.53 1.50 9.15
C THR A 158 -1.59 0.18 8.40
N ILE A 159 -0.54 -0.13 7.65
CA ILE A 159 -0.32 -1.44 7.05
C ILE A 159 0.61 -2.20 7.97
N VAL A 160 0.25 -3.42 8.32
CA VAL A 160 1.11 -4.41 8.98
C VAL A 160 1.73 -5.24 7.87
N TRP A 161 3.02 -5.09 7.65
CA TRP A 161 3.76 -5.86 6.67
C TRP A 161 4.41 -7.05 7.34
N LYS A 162 3.86 -8.24 7.12
CA LYS A 162 4.45 -9.50 7.57
C LYS A 162 5.61 -9.85 6.64
N ASN A 163 6.82 -9.64 7.13
CA ASN A 163 8.05 -9.66 6.34
C ASN A 163 9.00 -10.81 6.69
N ALA A 164 8.78 -11.49 7.80
CA ALA A 164 9.65 -12.57 8.28
C ALA A 164 8.85 -13.73 8.86
N THR A 165 9.51 -14.88 8.94
CA THR A 165 9.17 -16.01 9.82
C THR A 165 10.40 -16.27 10.65
N ASP A 166 10.35 -16.03 11.94
CA ASP A 166 11.46 -16.34 12.85
C ASP A 166 11.13 -17.62 13.62
N ASN A 167 12.07 -18.58 13.58
CA ASN A 167 11.97 -19.84 14.30
C ASN A 167 12.71 -19.81 15.66
N ASN A 168 13.26 -18.66 16.05
CA ASN A 168 13.98 -18.54 17.32
C ASN A 168 13.01 -18.53 18.49
N PRO A 169 13.26 -19.31 19.55
CA PRO A 169 12.36 -19.35 20.71
C PRO A 169 12.51 -18.07 21.54
N THR A 170 11.60 -17.13 21.31
CA THR A 170 11.43 -15.91 22.11
C THR A 170 10.04 -15.88 22.75
N ARG A 171 9.74 -14.88 23.57
CA ARG A 171 8.41 -14.75 24.19
C ARG A 171 7.34 -14.40 23.15
N ILE A 172 7.59 -13.35 22.37
CA ILE A 172 6.80 -12.96 21.20
C ILE A 172 7.80 -12.68 20.10
N VAL A 173 7.63 -13.37 18.97
CA VAL A 173 8.52 -13.24 17.82
C VAL A 173 8.00 -12.10 16.94
N PRO A 174 8.79 -11.05 16.70
CA PRO A 174 8.41 -10.00 15.74
C PRO A 174 8.53 -10.54 14.32
N GLU A 175 7.40 -10.68 13.63
CA GLU A 175 7.34 -11.17 12.25
C GLU A 175 6.87 -10.08 11.27
N HIS A 176 6.80 -8.82 11.72
CA HIS A 176 6.23 -7.74 10.94
C HIS A 176 6.91 -6.40 11.19
N GLU A 177 6.68 -5.52 10.26
CA GLU A 177 6.92 -4.08 10.34
C GLU A 177 5.63 -3.33 10.07
N TYR A 178 5.63 -2.03 10.28
CA TYR A 178 4.49 -1.16 10.01
C TYR A 178 4.80 -0.20 8.86
N VAL A 179 3.75 0.17 8.10
CA VAL A 179 3.79 1.31 7.20
C VAL A 179 2.65 2.25 7.59
N LEU A 180 2.99 3.40 8.17
CA LEU A 180 2.02 4.42 8.56
C LEU A 180 1.64 5.25 7.33
N CYS A 181 0.35 5.52 7.13
CA CYS A 181 -0.13 6.31 6.00
C CYS A 181 -0.90 7.55 6.46
N TYR A 182 -0.48 8.72 5.95
CA TYR A 182 -1.08 10.03 6.21
C TYR A 182 -1.32 10.79 4.92
N ALA A 183 -2.47 11.45 4.82
CA ALA A 183 -2.75 12.40 3.76
C ALA A 183 -2.27 13.81 4.13
N ARG A 184 -1.95 14.64 3.15
CA ARG A 184 -1.85 16.08 3.38
C ARG A 184 -3.21 16.66 3.76
N SER A 185 -4.27 16.28 3.03
CA SER A 185 -5.66 16.60 3.33
C SER A 185 -6.56 15.42 2.92
N ILE A 186 -7.05 14.65 3.89
CA ILE A 186 -7.84 13.43 3.64
C ILE A 186 -9.12 13.72 2.84
N GLY A 187 -9.73 14.90 3.02
CA GLY A 187 -10.92 15.29 2.28
C GLY A 187 -10.68 15.57 0.79
N LYS A 188 -9.41 15.66 0.36
CA LYS A 188 -9.02 15.81 -1.05
C LYS A 188 -8.59 14.50 -1.68
N CYS A 189 -8.29 13.48 -0.86
CA CYS A 189 -7.95 12.15 -1.36
C CYS A 189 -9.21 11.43 -1.86
N SER A 190 -9.03 10.51 -2.81
CA SER A 190 -10.12 9.60 -3.19
C SER A 190 -10.60 8.81 -1.96
N PRO A 191 -11.91 8.74 -1.71
CA PRO A 191 -12.44 7.99 -0.58
C PRO A 191 -12.30 6.46 -0.76
N VAL A 192 -11.99 6.01 -1.97
CA VAL A 192 -11.85 4.60 -2.30
C VAL A 192 -10.60 4.40 -3.15
N TRP A 193 -9.66 3.67 -2.60
CA TRP A 193 -8.45 3.25 -3.29
C TRP A 193 -8.64 1.86 -3.87
N LYS A 194 -8.49 1.72 -5.20
CA LYS A 194 -8.62 0.47 -5.93
C LYS A 194 -7.60 0.44 -7.05
N ALA A 195 -6.81 -0.62 -7.09
CA ALA A 195 -5.90 -0.89 -8.19
C ALA A 195 -6.52 -1.84 -9.21
N ASP A 196 -6.31 -1.56 -10.48
CA ASP A 196 -6.73 -2.45 -11.57
C ASP A 196 -5.72 -3.58 -11.81
N THR A 197 -4.50 -3.42 -11.32
CA THR A 197 -3.40 -4.36 -11.50
C THR A 197 -3.30 -5.32 -10.32
N SER A 198 -3.31 -6.61 -10.63
CA SER A 198 -3.01 -7.70 -9.72
C SER A 198 -2.50 -8.85 -10.57
N ASP A 199 -1.33 -9.40 -10.25
CA ASP A 199 -0.76 -10.57 -10.95
C ASP A 199 -1.74 -11.73 -11.00
N VAL A 200 -2.50 -11.91 -9.91
CA VAL A 200 -3.54 -12.95 -9.85
C VAL A 200 -4.65 -12.66 -10.84
N LYS A 201 -5.11 -11.41 -10.95
CA LYS A 201 -6.11 -11.00 -11.95
C LYS A 201 -5.59 -11.27 -13.36
N GLN A 202 -4.36 -10.89 -13.64
CA GLN A 202 -3.74 -11.06 -14.96
C GLN A 202 -3.68 -12.54 -15.35
N LYS A 203 -3.22 -13.42 -14.46
CA LYS A 203 -3.22 -14.87 -14.66
C LYS A 203 -4.61 -15.45 -14.91
N LEU A 204 -5.63 -14.97 -14.20
CA LEU A 204 -7.01 -15.39 -14.41
C LEU A 204 -7.56 -14.92 -15.74
N LEU A 205 -7.17 -13.73 -16.22
CA LEU A 205 -7.56 -13.24 -17.54
C LEU A 205 -6.86 -14.02 -18.65
N GLU A 206 -5.58 -14.31 -18.53
CA GLU A 206 -4.78 -15.08 -19.49
C GLU A 206 -5.35 -16.48 -19.67
N ILE A 207 -5.52 -17.23 -18.57
CA ILE A 207 -6.12 -18.58 -18.64
C ILE A 207 -7.56 -18.55 -19.13
N GLY A 208 -8.33 -17.53 -18.73
CA GLY A 208 -9.70 -17.33 -19.21
C GLY A 208 -9.74 -17.18 -20.73
N ASN A 209 -8.90 -16.31 -21.29
CA ASN A 209 -8.80 -16.09 -22.74
C ASN A 209 -8.32 -17.36 -23.47
N GLU A 210 -7.30 -18.04 -22.94
CA GLU A 210 -6.79 -19.30 -23.52
C GLU A 210 -7.89 -20.36 -23.61
N LEU A 211 -8.60 -20.60 -22.51
CA LEU A 211 -9.62 -21.64 -22.46
C LEU A 211 -10.87 -21.28 -23.28
N CYS A 212 -11.25 -20.01 -23.34
CA CYS A 212 -12.33 -19.56 -24.21
C CYS A 212 -12.01 -19.75 -25.70
N ALA A 213 -10.74 -19.50 -26.10
CA ALA A 213 -10.29 -19.74 -27.47
C ALA A 213 -10.20 -21.24 -27.82
N LYS A 214 -9.83 -22.09 -26.85
CA LYS A 214 -9.59 -23.51 -27.06
C LYS A 214 -10.86 -24.37 -27.03
N PHE A 215 -11.84 -24.00 -26.20
CA PHE A 215 -13.05 -24.81 -25.98
C PHE A 215 -14.33 -24.00 -26.27
N SER A 216 -15.06 -24.41 -27.29
CA SER A 216 -16.39 -23.84 -27.58
C SER A 216 -17.47 -24.41 -26.63
N ASP A 217 -17.30 -25.66 -26.21
CA ASP A 217 -18.21 -26.33 -25.29
C ASP A 217 -18.05 -25.83 -23.85
N PRO A 218 -19.15 -25.37 -23.20
CA PRO A 218 -19.09 -24.82 -21.84
C PRO A 218 -18.61 -25.80 -20.78
N ASP A 219 -19.00 -27.08 -20.88
CA ASP A 219 -18.67 -28.09 -19.87
C ASP A 219 -17.19 -28.47 -19.94
N GLN A 220 -16.66 -28.64 -21.18
CA GLN A 220 -15.24 -28.89 -21.38
C GLN A 220 -14.38 -27.70 -20.91
N ARG A 221 -14.80 -26.47 -21.19
CA ARG A 221 -14.17 -25.24 -20.73
C ARG A 221 -14.11 -25.18 -19.21
N GLN A 222 -15.26 -25.44 -18.54
CA GLN A 222 -15.33 -25.44 -17.07
C GLN A 222 -14.48 -26.56 -16.46
N ALA A 223 -14.46 -27.76 -17.04
CA ALA A 223 -13.65 -28.88 -16.57
C ALA A 223 -12.14 -28.57 -16.66
N ALA A 224 -11.70 -27.98 -17.78
CA ALA A 224 -10.33 -27.57 -18.00
C ALA A 224 -9.92 -26.47 -16.99
N TYR A 225 -10.77 -25.47 -16.79
CA TYR A 225 -10.54 -24.40 -15.81
C TYR A 225 -10.47 -24.95 -14.38
N SER A 226 -11.37 -25.83 -13.99
CA SER A 226 -11.39 -26.46 -12.66
C SER A 226 -10.10 -27.26 -12.38
N THR A 227 -9.55 -27.89 -13.43
CA THR A 227 -8.28 -28.63 -13.34
C THR A 227 -7.10 -27.67 -13.14
N TRP A 228 -7.05 -26.59 -13.91
CA TRP A 228 -6.05 -25.54 -13.75
C TRP A 228 -6.11 -24.88 -12.36
N LEU A 229 -7.34 -24.54 -11.90
CA LEU A 229 -7.58 -23.91 -10.61
C LEU A 229 -7.03 -24.75 -9.44
N ARG A 230 -7.26 -26.07 -9.47
CA ARG A 230 -6.74 -27.00 -8.44
C ARG A 230 -5.21 -26.98 -8.36
N LYS A 231 -4.53 -26.90 -9.50
CA LYS A 231 -3.04 -26.88 -9.57
C LYS A 231 -2.46 -25.55 -9.08
N ASN A 232 -3.20 -24.45 -9.22
CA ASN A 232 -2.70 -23.10 -8.96
C ASN A 232 -3.29 -22.45 -7.70
N LYS A 233 -4.10 -23.16 -6.92
CA LYS A 233 -4.87 -22.61 -5.80
C LYS A 233 -4.04 -21.80 -4.80
N ALA A 234 -2.81 -22.22 -4.52
CA ALA A 234 -1.92 -21.56 -3.58
C ALA A 234 -1.56 -20.11 -3.96
N PHE A 235 -1.63 -19.76 -5.25
CA PHE A 235 -1.25 -18.44 -5.77
C PHE A 235 -2.45 -17.54 -6.07
N LEU A 236 -3.68 -17.99 -5.82
CA LEU A 236 -4.89 -17.29 -6.28
C LEU A 236 -5.54 -16.40 -5.22
N SER A 237 -4.99 -16.32 -4.01
CA SER A 237 -5.49 -15.38 -3.01
C SER A 237 -5.22 -13.92 -3.48
N PRO A 238 -6.19 -13.01 -3.33
CA PRO A 238 -7.53 -13.15 -2.74
C PRO A 238 -8.63 -13.55 -3.75
N MET A 239 -8.28 -14.00 -4.95
CA MET A 239 -9.22 -14.32 -6.02
C MET A 239 -9.53 -15.82 -6.15
N ASP A 240 -9.22 -16.64 -5.16
CA ASP A 240 -9.48 -18.10 -5.11
C ASP A 240 -10.96 -18.48 -5.19
N ARG A 241 -11.86 -17.53 -4.96
CA ARG A 241 -13.30 -17.65 -5.12
C ARG A 241 -13.80 -17.63 -6.57
N TYR A 242 -12.96 -17.22 -7.54
CA TYR A 242 -13.28 -17.15 -8.96
C TYR A 242 -13.21 -18.55 -9.57
N LYS A 243 -14.28 -19.34 -9.43
CA LYS A 243 -14.30 -20.79 -9.72
C LYS A 243 -14.98 -21.16 -11.02
N PHE A 244 -15.59 -20.21 -11.70
CA PHE A 244 -16.40 -20.44 -12.88
C PHE A 244 -15.82 -19.71 -14.08
N ILE A 245 -16.11 -20.26 -15.26
CA ILE A 245 -15.73 -19.65 -16.55
C ILE A 245 -16.88 -19.81 -17.56
N ASP A 246 -17.17 -18.72 -18.29
CA ASP A 246 -18.06 -18.75 -19.44
C ASP A 246 -17.37 -18.08 -20.66
N GLU A 247 -18.12 -17.78 -21.71
CA GLU A 247 -17.62 -17.12 -22.92
C GLU A 247 -17.07 -15.70 -22.66
N ASN A 248 -17.51 -15.04 -21.58
CA ASN A 248 -17.09 -13.70 -21.19
C ASN A 248 -15.87 -13.71 -20.23
N GLY A 249 -15.38 -14.91 -19.86
CA GLY A 249 -14.21 -15.11 -19.02
C GLY A 249 -14.50 -15.72 -17.66
N VAL A 250 -13.50 -15.62 -16.78
CA VAL A 250 -13.55 -16.18 -15.42
C VAL A 250 -14.40 -15.31 -14.50
N TYR A 251 -15.28 -15.92 -13.70
CA TYR A 251 -16.18 -15.22 -12.79
C TYR A 251 -16.42 -15.96 -11.47
N THR A 252 -17.02 -15.23 -10.51
CA THR A 252 -17.56 -15.78 -9.25
C THR A 252 -19.01 -15.36 -9.08
N GLY A 253 -19.81 -16.16 -8.35
CA GLY A 253 -21.12 -15.74 -7.86
C GLY A 253 -20.99 -14.76 -6.69
N SER A 254 -21.87 -13.78 -6.62
CA SER A 254 -21.93 -12.81 -5.55
C SER A 254 -23.36 -12.51 -5.14
N GLN A 255 -23.63 -12.52 -3.84
CA GLN A 255 -24.93 -12.13 -3.26
C GLN A 255 -25.09 -10.59 -3.18
N SER A 256 -24.36 -9.83 -3.97
CA SER A 256 -24.46 -8.35 -4.00
C SER A 256 -25.79 -7.82 -4.54
N VAL A 257 -26.75 -8.69 -4.77
CA VAL A 257 -28.15 -8.36 -5.14
C VAL A 257 -28.94 -7.69 -4.01
N HIS A 258 -28.49 -7.79 -2.76
CA HIS A 258 -29.17 -7.20 -1.60
C HIS A 258 -28.24 -6.33 -0.73
N ASN A 259 -28.82 -5.46 0.09
CA ASN A 259 -28.15 -4.70 1.12
C ASN A 259 -28.64 -5.17 2.49
N PRO A 260 -27.83 -5.84 3.30
CA PRO A 260 -28.20 -6.15 4.68
C PRO A 260 -28.46 -4.86 5.47
N GLY A 261 -29.61 -4.79 6.17
CA GLY A 261 -29.94 -3.68 7.05
C GLY A 261 -30.51 -2.42 6.39
N LYS A 262 -30.77 -2.44 5.08
CA LYS A 262 -31.46 -1.34 4.36
C LYS A 262 -32.55 -1.90 3.47
N GLU A 263 -33.76 -1.35 3.58
CA GLU A 263 -34.88 -1.72 2.71
C GLU A 263 -34.56 -1.39 1.24
N GLY A 264 -34.87 -2.33 0.36
CA GLY A 264 -34.62 -2.25 -1.07
C GLY A 264 -35.89 -2.41 -1.89
N TYR A 265 -35.73 -2.71 -3.17
CA TYR A 265 -36.82 -2.85 -4.13
C TYR A 265 -37.45 -4.24 -4.08
N ARG A 266 -38.78 -4.33 -4.32
CA ARG A 266 -39.56 -5.57 -4.39
C ARG A 266 -40.07 -5.76 -5.80
N TYR A 267 -39.63 -6.82 -6.46
CA TYR A 267 -40.14 -7.29 -7.78
C TYR A 267 -39.76 -8.75 -7.97
N ASP A 268 -40.45 -9.42 -8.91
CA ASP A 268 -40.22 -10.83 -9.19
C ASP A 268 -39.15 -10.99 -10.26
N VAL A 269 -38.23 -11.94 -10.01
CA VAL A 269 -37.28 -12.47 -10.99
C VAL A 269 -37.67 -13.92 -11.28
N LEU A 270 -38.11 -14.21 -12.50
CA LEU A 270 -38.57 -15.54 -12.86
C LEU A 270 -37.39 -16.48 -13.13
N HIS A 271 -37.46 -17.68 -12.55
CA HIS A 271 -36.45 -18.70 -12.78
C HIS A 271 -36.59 -19.28 -14.21
N PRO A 272 -35.54 -19.38 -15.04
CA PRO A 272 -35.63 -19.71 -16.46
C PRO A 272 -36.15 -21.13 -16.74
N LYS A 273 -35.92 -22.07 -15.81
CA LYS A 273 -36.38 -23.47 -15.98
C LYS A 273 -37.79 -23.72 -15.45
N THR A 274 -38.15 -23.11 -14.31
CA THR A 274 -39.42 -23.38 -13.63
C THR A 274 -40.51 -22.36 -13.94
N GLY A 275 -40.14 -21.18 -14.45
CA GLY A 275 -41.05 -20.07 -14.74
C GLY A 275 -41.64 -19.40 -13.49
N LYS A 276 -41.24 -19.85 -12.28
CA LYS A 276 -41.73 -19.30 -11.01
C LYS A 276 -40.82 -18.20 -10.50
N PRO A 277 -41.35 -17.28 -9.65
CA PRO A 277 -40.54 -16.25 -9.02
C PRO A 277 -39.47 -16.84 -8.10
N CYS A 278 -38.23 -16.41 -8.26
CA CYS A 278 -37.14 -16.76 -7.36
C CYS A 278 -37.35 -16.12 -5.98
N LYS A 279 -36.78 -16.75 -4.96
CA LYS A 279 -36.78 -16.21 -3.60
C LYS A 279 -36.17 -14.84 -3.58
N GLN A 280 -36.92 -13.87 -3.05
CA GLN A 280 -36.42 -12.51 -2.89
C GLN A 280 -35.53 -12.37 -1.63
N PRO A 281 -34.55 -11.45 -1.64
CA PRO A 281 -33.82 -11.08 -0.42
C PRO A 281 -34.75 -10.56 0.67
N LEU A 282 -34.46 -10.84 1.96
CA LEU A 282 -35.29 -10.44 3.09
C LEU A 282 -35.64 -8.95 3.05
N MET A 283 -34.68 -8.08 2.76
CA MET A 283 -34.84 -6.63 2.67
C MET A 283 -35.12 -6.13 1.24
N GLY A 284 -35.40 -7.02 0.29
CA GLY A 284 -35.56 -6.69 -1.13
C GLY A 284 -34.24 -6.57 -1.89
N TYR A 285 -34.34 -6.28 -3.19
CA TYR A 285 -33.19 -6.11 -4.06
C TYR A 285 -32.52 -4.74 -3.87
N ARG A 286 -31.21 -4.70 -4.07
CA ARG A 286 -30.38 -3.50 -3.89
C ARG A 286 -30.66 -2.40 -4.93
N PHE A 287 -31.16 -2.77 -6.11
CA PHE A 287 -31.31 -1.88 -7.26
C PHE A 287 -32.71 -2.07 -7.90
N PRO A 288 -33.19 -1.09 -8.68
CA PRO A 288 -34.52 -1.14 -9.30
C PRO A 288 -34.61 -2.22 -10.38
N GLN A 289 -35.84 -2.54 -10.77
CA GLN A 289 -36.16 -3.63 -11.72
C GLN A 289 -35.48 -3.44 -13.09
N GLU A 290 -35.36 -2.20 -13.57
CA GLU A 290 -34.70 -1.90 -14.86
C GLU A 290 -33.24 -2.35 -14.85
N THR A 291 -32.57 -2.19 -13.72
CA THR A 291 -31.17 -2.67 -13.58
C THR A 291 -31.09 -4.18 -13.59
N MET A 292 -32.05 -4.86 -12.93
CA MET A 292 -32.14 -6.34 -12.95
C MET A 292 -32.42 -6.85 -14.35
N SER A 293 -33.35 -6.23 -15.08
CA SER A 293 -33.67 -6.60 -16.46
C SER A 293 -32.44 -6.53 -17.37
N ARG A 294 -31.67 -5.45 -17.27
CA ARG A 294 -30.42 -5.31 -18.02
C ARG A 294 -29.39 -6.39 -17.66
N LEU A 295 -29.24 -6.72 -16.36
CA LEU A 295 -28.33 -7.77 -15.92
C LEU A 295 -28.76 -9.17 -16.39
N LEU A 296 -30.06 -9.40 -16.52
CA LEU A 296 -30.60 -10.63 -17.11
C LEU A 296 -30.28 -10.71 -18.61
N GLU A 297 -30.49 -9.64 -19.36
CA GLU A 297 -30.14 -9.54 -20.79
C GLU A 297 -28.65 -9.73 -21.04
N GLU A 298 -27.79 -9.17 -20.16
CA GLU A 298 -26.34 -9.32 -20.20
C GLU A 298 -25.87 -10.73 -19.76
N GLY A 299 -26.77 -11.64 -19.35
CA GLY A 299 -26.44 -12.97 -18.84
C GLY A 299 -25.61 -12.95 -17.53
N ARG A 300 -25.71 -11.87 -16.75
CA ARG A 300 -24.97 -11.67 -15.50
C ARG A 300 -25.67 -12.21 -14.25
N VAL A 301 -26.85 -12.76 -14.37
CA VAL A 301 -27.61 -13.33 -13.26
C VAL A 301 -27.39 -14.84 -13.19
N LEU A 302 -27.02 -15.33 -12.01
CA LEU A 302 -26.89 -16.74 -11.70
C LEU A 302 -28.13 -17.20 -10.95
N PHE A 303 -28.75 -18.26 -11.45
CA PHE A 303 -29.87 -18.91 -10.83
C PHE A 303 -29.42 -20.15 -10.05
N GLY A 304 -30.18 -20.54 -9.03
CA GLY A 304 -30.03 -21.82 -8.37
C GLY A 304 -30.48 -22.99 -9.30
N GLU A 305 -30.62 -24.17 -8.72
CA GLU A 305 -31.21 -25.32 -9.43
C GLU A 305 -32.71 -25.11 -9.68
N ASP A 306 -33.36 -24.38 -8.74
CA ASP A 306 -34.76 -24.02 -8.74
C ASP A 306 -34.98 -22.60 -8.18
N GLU A 307 -36.24 -22.18 -8.06
CA GLU A 307 -36.66 -20.87 -7.54
C GLU A 307 -36.47 -20.67 -6.04
N SER A 308 -36.10 -21.68 -5.27
CA SER A 308 -35.97 -21.61 -3.80
C SER A 308 -34.80 -20.77 -3.33
N LYS A 309 -33.84 -20.49 -4.20
CA LYS A 309 -32.65 -19.69 -3.91
C LYS A 309 -32.78 -18.25 -4.39
N ILE A 310 -32.12 -17.36 -3.68
CA ILE A 310 -31.93 -15.97 -4.11
C ILE A 310 -30.93 -16.00 -5.28
N VAL A 311 -31.21 -15.22 -6.32
CA VAL A 311 -30.29 -15.07 -7.44
C VAL A 311 -28.97 -14.43 -7.01
N GLU A 312 -27.90 -14.76 -7.70
CA GLU A 312 -26.58 -14.14 -7.50
C GLU A 312 -26.15 -13.41 -8.78
N LEU A 313 -25.17 -12.54 -8.66
CA LEU A 313 -24.59 -11.87 -9.82
C LEU A 313 -23.24 -12.51 -10.19
N LYS A 314 -23.00 -12.67 -11.49
CA LYS A 314 -21.67 -12.96 -12.01
C LYS A 314 -20.79 -11.72 -11.84
N VAL A 315 -19.71 -11.87 -11.09
CA VAL A 315 -18.65 -10.86 -10.99
C VAL A 315 -17.44 -11.41 -11.73
N TYR A 316 -17.12 -10.81 -12.87
CA TYR A 316 -15.99 -11.26 -13.69
C TYR A 316 -14.65 -10.83 -13.12
N ALA A 317 -13.60 -11.65 -13.34
CA ALA A 317 -12.24 -11.32 -12.93
C ALA A 317 -11.75 -10.01 -13.57
N LYS A 318 -12.16 -9.71 -14.79
CA LYS A 318 -11.86 -8.43 -15.47
C LYS A 318 -12.36 -7.20 -14.71
N ASP A 319 -13.49 -7.33 -14.00
CA ASP A 319 -14.10 -6.24 -13.23
C ASP A 319 -13.55 -6.16 -11.79
N TYR A 320 -12.67 -7.10 -11.40
CA TYR A 320 -12.07 -7.09 -10.08
C TYR A 320 -11.10 -5.92 -9.94
N ARG A 321 -11.22 -5.22 -8.82
CA ARG A 321 -10.30 -4.18 -8.40
C ARG A 321 -9.80 -4.50 -7.01
N ALA A 322 -8.51 -4.65 -6.88
CA ALA A 322 -7.86 -4.89 -5.61
C ALA A 322 -8.04 -3.68 -4.68
N LYS A 323 -8.10 -3.94 -3.39
CA LYS A 323 -8.09 -2.92 -2.34
C LYS A 323 -6.76 -3.02 -1.60
N LEU A 324 -6.20 -1.89 -1.22
CA LEU A 324 -5.02 -1.89 -0.37
C LEU A 324 -5.38 -2.53 0.99
N SER A 325 -4.74 -3.64 1.28
CA SER A 325 -4.96 -4.35 2.54
C SER A 325 -4.18 -3.71 3.68
N SER A 326 -4.75 -3.70 4.88
CA SER A 326 -4.02 -3.32 6.10
C SER A 326 -3.08 -4.42 6.61
N VAL A 327 -3.10 -5.61 6.00
CA VAL A 327 -2.13 -6.68 6.25
C VAL A 327 -1.57 -7.10 4.90
N PHE A 328 -0.25 -7.03 4.76
CA PHE A 328 0.47 -7.36 3.54
C PHE A 328 1.54 -8.42 3.86
N GLU A 329 1.52 -9.52 3.13
CA GLU A 329 2.50 -10.60 3.31
C GLU A 329 3.45 -10.61 2.13
N LEU A 330 4.71 -10.33 2.39
CA LEU A 330 5.80 -10.44 1.42
C LEU A 330 7.10 -10.65 2.19
N ASP A 331 7.81 -11.71 1.86
CA ASP A 331 9.10 -12.03 2.51
C ASP A 331 10.11 -10.90 2.28
N GLY A 332 10.62 -10.31 3.36
CA GLY A 332 11.59 -9.21 3.31
C GLY A 332 12.90 -9.59 2.61
N ARG A 333 13.27 -10.89 2.60
CA ARG A 333 14.44 -11.40 1.87
C ARG A 333 14.33 -11.20 0.35
N THR A 334 13.12 -11.00 -0.17
CA THR A 334 12.90 -10.71 -1.59
C THR A 334 13.72 -9.49 -2.03
N GLY A 335 13.69 -8.38 -1.25
CA GLY A 335 14.50 -7.20 -1.57
C GLY A 335 15.99 -7.47 -1.64
N THR A 336 16.52 -8.28 -0.71
CA THR A 336 17.94 -8.70 -0.75
C THR A 336 18.25 -9.53 -1.99
N ASN A 337 17.34 -10.42 -2.41
CA ASN A 337 17.53 -11.25 -3.60
C ASN A 337 17.45 -10.40 -4.88
N GLU A 338 16.56 -9.42 -4.95
CA GLU A 338 16.46 -8.46 -6.05
C GLU A 338 17.77 -7.68 -6.21
N ILE A 339 18.31 -7.12 -5.13
CA ILE A 339 19.61 -6.40 -5.17
C ILE A 339 20.74 -7.31 -5.59
N LYS A 340 20.83 -8.53 -5.07
CA LYS A 340 21.86 -9.51 -5.48
C LYS A 340 21.77 -9.87 -6.96
N SER A 341 20.59 -9.92 -7.53
CA SER A 341 20.42 -10.21 -8.97
C SER A 341 20.88 -9.04 -9.84
N LEU A 342 20.76 -7.82 -9.37
CA LEU A 342 21.22 -6.61 -10.06
C LEU A 342 22.75 -6.40 -9.93
N PHE A 343 23.34 -6.81 -8.81
CA PHE A 343 24.75 -6.64 -8.49
C PHE A 343 25.39 -7.97 -8.08
N PRO A 344 25.54 -8.95 -9.02
CA PRO A 344 26.00 -10.30 -8.69
C PRO A 344 27.45 -10.34 -8.19
N GLU A 345 28.27 -9.36 -8.58
CA GLU A 345 29.68 -9.26 -8.18
C GLU A 345 29.87 -8.68 -6.78
N ASP A 346 28.86 -7.99 -6.25
CA ASP A 346 28.92 -7.36 -4.92
C ASP A 346 28.13 -8.17 -3.91
N ARG A 347 28.77 -8.54 -2.81
CA ARG A 347 28.12 -9.35 -1.77
C ARG A 347 26.99 -8.61 -1.07
N ARG A 348 27.11 -7.28 -0.88
CA ARG A 348 26.17 -6.47 -0.12
C ARG A 348 26.20 -5.00 -0.56
N PRO A 349 25.72 -4.70 -1.78
CA PRO A 349 25.76 -3.34 -2.31
C PRO A 349 24.83 -2.38 -1.57
N PHE A 350 23.81 -2.91 -0.89
CA PHE A 350 22.88 -2.14 -0.07
C PHE A 350 22.40 -2.97 1.13
N ASP A 351 22.30 -2.34 2.31
CA ASP A 351 21.84 -2.97 3.54
C ASP A 351 20.31 -2.84 3.67
N PHE A 352 19.65 -3.94 4.02
CA PHE A 352 18.21 -4.00 4.33
C PHE A 352 17.28 -3.37 3.27
N PRO A 353 17.41 -3.75 1.97
CA PRO A 353 16.58 -3.20 0.92
C PRO A 353 15.12 -3.62 1.11
N LYS A 354 14.20 -2.69 0.91
CA LYS A 354 12.78 -3.02 0.84
C LYS A 354 12.47 -3.72 -0.48
N PRO A 355 11.63 -4.77 -0.48
CA PRO A 355 11.19 -5.42 -1.70
C PRO A 355 10.47 -4.45 -2.65
N THR A 356 10.77 -4.53 -3.95
CA THR A 356 10.07 -3.72 -4.96
C THR A 356 8.57 -3.94 -4.93
N GLY A 357 8.10 -5.18 -4.69
CA GLY A 357 6.68 -5.51 -4.60
C GLY A 357 5.93 -4.76 -3.50
N LEU A 358 6.58 -4.41 -2.37
CA LEU A 358 5.96 -3.56 -1.35
C LEU A 358 5.72 -2.14 -1.87
N ILE A 359 6.70 -1.58 -2.58
CA ILE A 359 6.61 -0.22 -3.12
C ILE A 359 5.61 -0.15 -4.27
N GLU A 360 5.61 -1.15 -5.16
CA GLU A 360 4.66 -1.27 -6.25
C GLU A 360 3.22 -1.38 -5.73
N GLU A 361 2.99 -2.20 -4.70
CA GLU A 361 1.67 -2.31 -4.06
C GLU A 361 1.21 -0.94 -3.55
N ILE A 362 2.05 -0.21 -2.82
CA ILE A 362 1.73 1.13 -2.31
C ILE A 362 1.43 2.09 -3.45
N LEU A 363 2.28 2.16 -4.48
CA LEU A 363 2.15 3.11 -5.59
C LEU A 363 0.93 2.84 -6.47
N SER A 364 0.49 1.59 -6.58
CA SER A 364 -0.66 1.22 -7.41
C SER A 364 -1.99 1.81 -6.93
N TYR A 365 -2.04 2.34 -5.72
CA TYR A 365 -3.26 2.92 -5.12
C TYR A 365 -3.23 4.45 -4.97
N THR A 366 -2.11 5.11 -5.29
CA THR A 366 -1.91 6.55 -5.00
C THR A 366 -1.88 7.51 -6.23
#